data_1a499acce8bbf1f85560e102b4895431
#
_entry.id   1a499acce8bbf1f85560e102b4895431
#
_cell.length_a   1.000
_cell.length_b   1.000
_cell.length_c   1.000
_cell.angle_alpha   90.00
_cell.angle_beta   90.00
_cell.angle_gamma   90.00
#
_symmetry.space_group_name_H-M   'P 1'
#
loop_
_entity.id
_entity.type
_entity.pdbx_description
1 polymer ?
#
loop_
_entity_poly.entity_id
_entity_poly.type
_entity_poly.pdbx_seq_one_letter_code
_entity_poly.pdbx_strand_id
1 'polypeptide(L)'
;MMWQTVTRTLMALAFGLFASATLADLTIEIDQSSDMAIPVAILPLEVDADTVLPHRPSEVIAANLFRSGKFRALPERQLPARPQALEEVDYGQWLAEGVDNLMMGRVEADGEGTYTVEMRFVDLLRQKQVIGKRWRKVNGEALRRVAHKMSDLIYEELTGKRGAFNTRIAYVTQRNQNKERVFTLEVADSDGYGAQSILKSFDPIMSPAWSPDGEKLAYVTFENGRSEIALQHLDGSNREIIASFKGINGAPAWSPDGESLVFTNSQEGSADLYRMQMATRKIERLTRHWAIETEAVWAPNGRSLYFNSDRRGQPQIFQLFLDTGETRRISFDGRYNSNPAISPDGRYLAMVHANRGFHIAVKDMIKDELSIKTQTQLDESPTFAPNGEMLLYAMNQDGRGKLAVVSVDNNVTQVLSVKEGEVRSPSWGPYLD
;
A
#
# COMPACT_ATOMS: atom_id res chain seq x y z
N MET A 1 -3.29 49.36 65.00
CA MET A 1 -2.34 50.34 64.37
C MET A 1 -2.05 49.91 62.95
N MET A 2 -2.44 50.71 61.96
CA MET A 2 -2.04 50.76 60.52
C MET A 2 -2.04 49.47 59.73
N TRP A 3 -3.01 49.27 58.99
CA TRP A 3 -3.39 49.57 57.58
C TRP A 3 -2.21 49.73 56.59
N GLN A 4 -2.06 48.76 55.65
CA GLN A 4 -1.70 49.05 54.25
C GLN A 4 -2.30 48.02 53.30
N THR A 5 -3.14 48.55 52.45
CA THR A 5 -3.79 48.00 51.29
C THR A 5 -2.73 47.82 50.17
N VAL A 6 -2.69 46.65 49.54
CA VAL A 6 -1.97 46.49 48.26
C VAL A 6 -2.92 45.89 47.24
N THR A 7 -3.27 46.74 46.30
CA THR A 7 -4.00 46.45 45.06
C THR A 7 -3.25 45.44 44.18
N ARG A 8 -3.89 44.32 43.88
CA ARG A 8 -3.36 43.35 42.86
C ARG A 8 -4.04 43.62 41.54
N THR A 9 -3.27 44.15 40.61
CA THR A 9 -3.61 44.28 39.18
C THR A 9 -3.58 42.90 38.55
N LEU A 10 -4.72 42.41 38.05
CA LEU A 10 -4.83 41.21 37.23
C LEU A 10 -4.37 41.57 35.81
N MET A 11 -3.21 41.02 35.42
CA MET A 11 -2.75 41.02 34.03
C MET A 11 -3.16 39.68 33.40
N ALA A 12 -4.21 39.72 32.57
CA ALA A 12 -4.66 38.58 31.80
C ALA A 12 -3.69 38.37 30.64
N LEU A 13 -2.83 37.33 30.74
CA LEU A 13 -2.04 36.83 29.61
C LEU A 13 -2.94 35.90 28.76
N ALA A 14 -3.37 36.38 27.61
CA ALA A 14 -3.96 35.57 26.57
C ALA A 14 -2.85 34.71 25.94
N PHE A 15 -2.74 33.44 26.32
CA PHE A 15 -1.93 32.46 25.60
C PHE A 15 -2.72 32.03 24.34
N GLY A 16 -2.34 32.57 23.20
CA GLY A 16 -2.77 32.07 21.90
C GLY A 16 -2.20 30.68 21.68
N LEU A 17 -3.04 29.67 21.71
CA LEU A 17 -2.72 28.33 21.23
C LEU A 17 -2.57 28.38 19.71
N PHE A 18 -1.35 28.55 19.25
CA PHE A 18 -0.99 28.18 17.88
C PHE A 18 -0.95 26.65 17.82
N ALA A 19 -2.00 26.06 17.29
CA ALA A 19 -1.97 24.67 16.84
C ALA A 19 -0.97 24.58 15.67
N SER A 20 0.26 24.23 15.96
CA SER A 20 1.22 23.82 14.93
C SER A 20 0.67 22.55 14.29
N ALA A 21 0.18 22.66 13.07
CA ALA A 21 -0.04 21.49 12.24
C ALA A 21 1.32 20.80 12.04
N THR A 22 1.56 19.73 12.79
CA THR A 22 2.69 18.85 12.52
C THR A 22 2.45 18.22 11.16
N LEU A 23 3.14 18.74 10.14
CA LEU A 23 3.35 18.02 8.88
C LEU A 23 3.94 16.67 9.27
N ALA A 24 3.29 15.58 8.88
CA ALA A 24 3.84 14.25 9.05
C ALA A 24 5.13 14.19 8.22
N ASP A 25 6.27 14.24 8.91
CA ASP A 25 7.58 14.07 8.29
C ASP A 25 7.63 12.66 7.69
N LEU A 26 7.84 12.59 6.38
CA LEU A 26 8.06 11.34 5.66
C LEU A 26 9.45 10.85 6.06
N THR A 27 9.52 9.92 7.01
CA THR A 27 10.80 9.34 7.42
C THR A 27 11.20 8.30 6.38
N ILE A 28 12.13 8.68 5.50
CA ILE A 28 12.75 7.79 4.52
C ILE A 28 13.97 7.16 5.18
N GLU A 29 13.87 5.91 5.60
CA GLU A 29 15.06 5.12 5.97
C GLU A 29 15.66 4.54 4.69
N ILE A 30 16.84 5.04 4.30
CA ILE A 30 17.58 4.58 3.11
C ILE A 30 18.49 3.43 3.55
N ASP A 31 18.13 2.19 3.21
CA ASP A 31 18.99 1.05 3.53
C ASP A 31 19.95 0.65 2.38
N GLN A 32 19.67 1.00 1.13
CA GLN A 32 20.62 0.88 0.01
C GLN A 32 20.18 1.72 -1.21
N SER A 33 21.09 2.54 -1.76
CA SER A 33 20.93 3.14 -3.08
C SER A 33 21.36 2.13 -4.14
N SER A 34 20.47 1.78 -5.06
CA SER A 34 20.84 0.99 -6.23
C SER A 34 21.70 1.85 -7.16
N ASP A 35 22.92 1.40 -7.48
CA ASP A 35 23.80 2.04 -8.46
C ASP A 35 23.17 2.08 -9.87
N MET A 36 22.11 1.32 -10.11
CA MET A 36 21.36 1.25 -11.36
C MET A 36 20.08 2.09 -11.37
N ALA A 37 19.82 2.89 -10.35
CA ALA A 37 18.61 3.71 -10.29
C ALA A 37 18.66 4.84 -11.34
N ILE A 38 17.55 5.01 -12.08
CA ILE A 38 17.41 6.03 -13.12
C ILE A 38 17.43 7.42 -12.48
N PRO A 39 18.39 8.30 -12.85
CA PRO A 39 18.46 9.64 -12.30
C PRO A 39 17.35 10.52 -12.89
N VAL A 40 16.61 11.22 -12.02
CA VAL A 40 15.52 12.10 -12.39
C VAL A 40 15.54 13.38 -11.55
N ALA A 41 15.32 14.52 -12.17
CA ALA A 41 15.06 15.78 -11.46
C ALA A 41 13.56 16.08 -11.43
N ILE A 42 13.03 16.33 -10.25
CA ILE A 42 11.63 16.70 -10.02
C ILE A 42 11.62 18.14 -9.52
N LEU A 43 11.28 19.08 -10.39
CA LEU A 43 11.21 20.49 -9.98
C LEU A 43 9.98 20.74 -9.10
N PRO A 44 10.08 21.65 -8.13
CA PRO A 44 8.89 22.24 -7.54
C PRO A 44 8.00 22.79 -8.63
N LEU A 45 6.70 22.48 -8.60
CA LEU A 45 5.77 23.08 -9.55
C LEU A 45 5.69 24.59 -9.30
N GLU A 46 5.73 25.36 -10.39
CA GLU A 46 5.49 26.80 -10.33
C GLU A 46 4.08 27.08 -9.81
N VAL A 47 3.95 28.05 -8.93
CA VAL A 47 2.69 28.46 -8.31
C VAL A 47 2.64 29.97 -8.29
N ASP A 48 1.49 30.56 -8.60
CA ASP A 48 1.28 32.01 -8.48
C ASP A 48 1.60 32.50 -7.06
N ALA A 49 2.18 33.69 -6.93
CA ALA A 49 2.71 34.22 -5.67
C ALA A 49 1.71 34.23 -4.49
N ASP A 50 0.42 34.41 -4.79
CA ASP A 50 -0.65 34.49 -3.79
C ASP A 50 -1.34 33.13 -3.54
N THR A 51 -0.90 32.04 -4.20
CA THR A 51 -1.51 30.73 -4.11
C THR A 51 -0.75 29.84 -3.11
N VAL A 52 -1.43 29.43 -2.05
CA VAL A 52 -0.90 28.44 -1.09
C VAL A 52 -1.52 27.09 -1.39
N LEU A 53 -0.68 26.13 -1.79
CA LEU A 53 -1.13 24.76 -2.03
C LEU A 53 -1.24 23.97 -0.72
N PRO A 54 -2.31 23.20 -0.51
CA PRO A 54 -2.44 22.33 0.67
C PRO A 54 -1.40 21.19 0.68
N HIS A 55 -0.84 20.86 -0.48
CA HIS A 55 0.18 19.83 -0.67
C HIS A 55 1.20 20.26 -1.70
N ARG A 56 2.41 19.73 -1.62
CA ARG A 56 3.46 19.93 -2.62
C ARG A 56 3.55 18.71 -3.54
N PRO A 57 2.96 18.74 -4.75
CA PRO A 57 2.93 17.59 -5.65
C PRO A 57 4.32 17.03 -5.99
N SER A 58 5.34 17.88 -6.13
CA SER A 58 6.72 17.47 -6.42
C SER A 58 7.33 16.56 -5.33
N GLU A 59 7.04 16.83 -4.05
CA GLU A 59 7.51 15.99 -2.95
C GLU A 59 6.84 14.61 -3.00
N VAL A 60 5.54 14.56 -3.30
CA VAL A 60 4.79 13.30 -3.47
C VAL A 60 5.36 12.48 -4.64
N ILE A 61 5.64 13.14 -5.77
CA ILE A 61 6.21 12.48 -6.95
C ILE A 61 7.60 11.91 -6.63
N ALA A 62 8.47 12.71 -6.02
CA ALA A 62 9.82 12.26 -5.65
C ALA A 62 9.79 11.05 -4.69
N ALA A 63 8.92 11.11 -3.68
CA ALA A 63 8.74 10.00 -2.72
C ALA A 63 8.20 8.73 -3.39
N ASN A 64 7.22 8.85 -4.30
CA ASN A 64 6.67 7.73 -5.05
C ASN A 64 7.75 7.04 -5.91
N LEU A 65 8.48 7.82 -6.71
CA LEU A 65 9.52 7.30 -7.58
C LEU A 65 10.64 6.62 -6.78
N PHE A 66 11.07 7.24 -5.68
CA PHE A 66 12.04 6.65 -4.77
C PHE A 66 11.55 5.30 -4.21
N ARG A 67 10.30 5.22 -3.72
CA ARG A 67 9.71 4.01 -3.13
C ARG A 67 9.70 2.82 -4.07
N SER A 68 9.61 3.06 -5.37
CA SER A 68 9.68 1.98 -6.37
C SER A 68 11.05 1.31 -6.45
N GLY A 69 12.10 1.94 -5.92
CA GLY A 69 13.48 1.47 -6.00
C GLY A 69 14.12 1.61 -7.40
N LYS A 70 13.38 2.15 -8.38
CA LYS A 70 13.86 2.27 -9.77
C LYS A 70 14.51 3.63 -10.06
N PHE A 71 14.26 4.65 -9.21
CA PHE A 71 14.64 6.02 -9.49
C PHE A 71 15.45 6.63 -8.35
N ARG A 72 16.34 7.53 -8.72
CA ARG A 72 17.07 8.40 -7.83
C ARG A 72 16.72 9.85 -8.14
N ALA A 73 15.85 10.45 -7.35
CA ALA A 73 15.51 11.86 -7.49
C ALA A 73 16.68 12.74 -7.01
N LEU A 74 17.06 13.75 -7.81
CA LEU A 74 18.01 14.76 -7.38
C LEU A 74 17.39 15.60 -6.25
N PRO A 75 18.05 15.73 -5.08
CA PRO A 75 17.52 16.55 -3.99
C PRO A 75 17.28 18.00 -4.41
N GLU A 76 16.19 18.63 -3.97
CA GLU A 76 15.81 20.00 -4.36
C GLU A 76 16.95 21.02 -4.16
N ARG A 77 17.75 20.87 -3.10
CA ARG A 77 18.89 21.74 -2.80
C ARG A 77 20.05 21.61 -3.80
N GLN A 78 20.06 20.56 -4.62
CA GLN A 78 21.10 20.28 -5.63
C GLN A 78 20.61 20.60 -7.05
N LEU A 79 19.40 21.11 -7.21
CA LEU A 79 18.88 21.51 -8.51
C LEU A 79 19.68 22.71 -9.04
N PRO A 80 20.31 22.59 -10.23
CA PRO A 80 21.18 23.62 -10.76
C PRO A 80 20.41 24.85 -11.27
N ALA A 81 19.15 24.65 -11.66
CA ALA A 81 18.25 25.67 -12.19
C ALA A 81 16.78 25.31 -11.94
N ARG A 82 15.88 26.24 -12.21
CA ARG A 82 14.42 26.04 -12.13
C ARG A 82 13.74 26.61 -13.38
N PRO A 83 13.96 25.99 -14.57
CA PRO A 83 13.34 26.44 -15.80
C PRO A 83 11.82 26.29 -15.71
N GLN A 84 11.10 27.28 -16.25
CA GLN A 84 9.63 27.30 -16.32
C GLN A 84 9.12 26.95 -17.71
N ALA A 85 9.97 27.13 -18.74
CA ALA A 85 9.70 26.80 -20.12
C ALA A 85 10.79 25.90 -20.71
N LEU A 86 10.47 25.18 -21.78
CA LEU A 86 11.42 24.26 -22.42
C LEU A 86 12.63 25.00 -22.99
N GLU A 87 12.42 26.22 -23.45
CA GLU A 87 13.42 27.11 -24.02
C GLU A 87 14.48 27.56 -22.99
N GLU A 88 14.16 27.48 -21.69
CA GLU A 88 15.04 27.84 -20.58
C GLU A 88 15.89 26.67 -20.08
N VAL A 89 15.65 25.46 -20.61
CA VAL A 89 16.38 24.26 -20.17
C VAL A 89 17.79 24.26 -20.76
N ASP A 90 18.80 24.47 -19.92
CA ASP A 90 20.20 24.23 -20.29
C ASP A 90 20.49 22.72 -20.14
N TYR A 91 20.35 21.99 -21.25
CA TYR A 91 20.54 20.54 -21.27
C TYR A 91 21.95 20.12 -20.82
N GLY A 92 22.97 20.92 -21.18
CA GLY A 92 24.36 20.62 -20.78
C GLY A 92 24.58 20.70 -19.29
N GLN A 93 23.97 21.71 -18.62
CA GLN A 93 24.04 21.87 -17.18
C GLN A 93 23.40 20.69 -16.44
N TRP A 94 22.21 20.24 -16.85
CA TRP A 94 21.52 19.12 -16.22
C TRP A 94 22.25 17.78 -16.40
N LEU A 95 22.77 17.53 -17.60
CA LEU A 95 23.55 16.32 -17.88
C LEU A 95 24.87 16.28 -17.09
N ALA A 96 25.48 17.43 -16.81
CA ALA A 96 26.67 17.52 -15.96
C ALA A 96 26.38 17.13 -14.51
N GLU A 97 25.15 17.32 -14.02
CA GLU A 97 24.70 16.84 -12.70
C GLU A 97 24.31 15.33 -12.71
N GLY A 98 24.46 14.66 -13.81
CA GLY A 98 24.14 13.23 -13.96
C GLY A 98 22.62 12.97 -13.96
N VAL A 99 21.83 13.87 -14.50
CA VAL A 99 20.37 13.76 -14.61
C VAL A 99 19.99 13.59 -16.07
N ASP A 100 19.29 12.50 -16.37
CA ASP A 100 18.86 12.17 -17.74
C ASP A 100 17.42 12.62 -18.04
N ASN A 101 16.64 12.89 -16.99
CA ASN A 101 15.21 13.18 -17.11
C ASN A 101 14.79 14.30 -16.17
N LEU A 102 13.95 15.22 -16.66
CA LEU A 102 13.49 16.39 -15.92
C LEU A 102 11.97 16.48 -15.93
N MET A 103 11.37 16.55 -14.74
CA MET A 103 9.96 16.90 -14.58
C MET A 103 9.83 18.37 -14.16
N MET A 104 9.02 19.12 -14.89
CA MET A 104 8.67 20.50 -14.64
C MET A 104 7.17 20.73 -14.87
N GLY A 105 6.62 21.80 -14.35
CA GLY A 105 5.21 22.11 -14.51
C GLY A 105 4.76 23.25 -13.62
N ARG A 106 3.45 23.53 -13.64
CA ARG A 106 2.85 24.63 -12.90
C ARG A 106 1.48 24.28 -12.34
N VAL A 107 1.05 25.01 -11.32
CA VAL A 107 -0.28 24.96 -10.74
C VAL A 107 -0.85 26.37 -10.76
N GLU A 108 -1.91 26.57 -11.50
CA GLU A 108 -2.66 27.84 -11.62
C GLU A 108 -3.98 27.70 -10.84
N ALA A 109 -4.32 28.70 -10.05
CA ALA A 109 -5.62 28.74 -9.39
C ALA A 109 -6.71 29.13 -10.40
N ASP A 110 -7.75 28.27 -10.54
CA ASP A 110 -8.90 28.54 -11.41
C ASP A 110 -10.01 29.37 -10.73
N GLY A 111 -9.82 29.75 -9.44
CA GLY A 111 -10.85 30.29 -8.56
C GLY A 111 -11.67 29.18 -7.86
N GLU A 112 -12.46 29.57 -6.87
CA GLU A 112 -13.36 28.66 -6.11
C GLU A 112 -12.66 27.44 -5.48
N GLY A 113 -11.35 27.54 -5.17
CA GLY A 113 -10.59 26.46 -4.53
C GLY A 113 -10.23 25.29 -5.46
N THR A 114 -10.29 25.52 -6.78
CA THR A 114 -9.84 24.58 -7.80
C THR A 114 -8.58 25.08 -8.51
N TYR A 115 -7.88 24.15 -9.16
CA TYR A 115 -6.59 24.36 -9.78
C TYR A 115 -6.54 23.72 -11.18
N THR A 116 -5.79 24.36 -12.07
CA THR A 116 -5.26 23.70 -13.28
C THR A 116 -3.81 23.32 -13.02
N VAL A 117 -3.50 22.04 -13.21
CA VAL A 117 -2.17 21.47 -12.99
C VAL A 117 -1.59 21.04 -14.33
N GLU A 118 -0.39 21.54 -14.67
CA GLU A 118 0.34 21.14 -15.88
C GLU A 118 1.61 20.39 -15.51
N MET A 119 1.93 19.38 -16.30
CA MET A 119 3.15 18.59 -16.22
C MET A 119 3.80 18.50 -17.57
N ARG A 120 5.12 18.65 -17.59
CA ARG A 120 6.01 18.36 -18.71
C ARG A 120 7.13 17.47 -18.22
N PHE A 121 7.40 16.40 -18.96
CA PHE A 121 8.51 15.51 -18.68
C PHE A 121 9.43 15.46 -19.88
N VAL A 122 10.71 15.71 -19.65
CA VAL A 122 11.72 15.96 -20.69
C VAL A 122 12.80 14.92 -20.60
N ASP A 123 13.08 14.24 -21.69
CA ASP A 123 14.28 13.44 -21.90
C ASP A 123 15.42 14.41 -22.28
N LEU A 124 16.37 14.60 -21.37
CA LEU A 124 17.47 15.55 -21.54
C LEU A 124 18.50 15.07 -22.54
N LEU A 125 18.70 13.77 -22.69
CA LEU A 125 19.61 13.19 -23.69
C LEU A 125 19.10 13.41 -25.11
N ARG A 126 17.78 13.23 -25.33
CA ARG A 126 17.12 13.46 -26.61
C ARG A 126 16.71 14.91 -26.83
N GLN A 127 16.82 15.76 -25.79
CA GLN A 127 16.40 17.15 -25.79
C GLN A 127 14.93 17.32 -26.23
N LYS A 128 14.07 16.45 -25.72
CA LYS A 128 12.69 16.35 -26.16
C LYS A 128 11.72 16.18 -24.98
N GLN A 129 10.60 16.92 -25.03
CA GLN A 129 9.47 16.65 -24.16
C GLN A 129 8.82 15.31 -24.58
N VAL A 130 8.75 14.35 -23.66
CA VAL A 130 8.16 13.02 -23.88
C VAL A 130 6.76 12.90 -23.28
N ILE A 131 6.45 13.65 -22.20
CA ILE A 131 5.09 13.76 -21.64
C ILE A 131 4.69 15.23 -21.54
N GLY A 132 3.44 15.51 -21.89
CA GLY A 132 2.75 16.76 -21.61
C GLY A 132 1.32 16.48 -21.20
N LYS A 133 0.94 16.84 -19.99
CA LYS A 133 -0.41 16.61 -19.45
C LYS A 133 -0.93 17.84 -18.72
N ARG A 134 -2.26 18.03 -18.77
CA ARG A 134 -2.96 19.08 -18.06
C ARG A 134 -4.23 18.54 -17.43
N TRP A 135 -4.41 18.79 -16.13
CA TRP A 135 -5.61 18.49 -15.35
C TRP A 135 -6.28 19.80 -14.97
N ARG A 136 -7.56 19.93 -15.22
CA ARG A 136 -8.36 21.13 -14.93
C ARG A 136 -9.36 20.88 -13.82
N LYS A 137 -9.76 21.90 -13.10
CA LYS A 137 -10.75 21.85 -12.01
C LYS A 137 -10.39 20.82 -10.94
N VAL A 138 -9.10 20.75 -10.60
CA VAL A 138 -8.58 19.88 -9.55
C VAL A 138 -8.85 20.57 -8.21
N ASN A 139 -9.62 19.96 -7.32
CA ASN A 139 -9.76 20.51 -5.97
C ASN A 139 -8.49 20.24 -5.14
N GLY A 140 -8.32 20.96 -4.02
CA GLY A 140 -7.10 20.88 -3.20
C GLY A 140 -6.80 19.46 -2.69
N GLU A 141 -7.81 18.69 -2.33
CA GLU A 141 -7.65 17.30 -1.87
C GLU A 141 -7.20 16.38 -3.00
N ALA A 142 -7.63 16.63 -4.24
CA ALA A 142 -7.25 15.82 -5.40
C ALA A 142 -5.83 16.12 -5.93
N LEU A 143 -5.14 17.17 -5.45
CA LEU A 143 -3.77 17.49 -5.88
C LEU A 143 -2.81 16.30 -5.63
N ARG A 144 -2.94 15.60 -4.50
CA ARG A 144 -2.12 14.41 -4.25
C ARG A 144 -2.39 13.29 -5.25
N ARG A 145 -3.67 13.05 -5.57
CA ARG A 145 -4.06 12.06 -6.58
C ARG A 145 -3.50 12.41 -7.96
N VAL A 146 -3.47 13.69 -8.32
CA VAL A 146 -2.80 14.16 -9.55
C VAL A 146 -1.30 13.89 -9.49
N ALA A 147 -0.64 14.13 -8.35
CA ALA A 147 0.78 13.81 -8.18
C ALA A 147 1.05 12.30 -8.30
N HIS A 148 0.19 11.43 -7.77
CA HIS A 148 0.28 9.98 -7.98
C HIS A 148 0.13 9.60 -9.45
N LYS A 149 -0.83 10.21 -10.17
CA LYS A 149 -0.99 10.02 -11.64
C LYS A 149 0.22 10.51 -12.43
N MET A 150 0.84 11.61 -12.03
CA MET A 150 2.09 12.08 -12.62
C MET A 150 3.22 11.05 -12.42
N SER A 151 3.31 10.51 -11.20
CA SER A 151 4.30 9.47 -10.87
C SER A 151 4.09 8.20 -11.72
N ASP A 152 2.82 7.79 -11.91
CA ASP A 152 2.48 6.64 -12.77
C ASP A 152 2.92 6.86 -14.21
N LEU A 153 2.69 8.06 -14.77
CA LEU A 153 3.10 8.41 -16.12
C LEU A 153 4.64 8.42 -16.30
N ILE A 154 5.37 9.01 -15.34
CA ILE A 154 6.84 8.99 -15.35
C ILE A 154 7.36 7.56 -15.27
N TYR A 155 6.78 6.76 -14.36
CA TYR A 155 7.16 5.38 -14.17
C TYR A 155 6.97 4.57 -15.46
N GLU A 156 5.81 4.72 -16.10
CA GLU A 156 5.48 4.00 -17.34
C GLU A 156 6.37 4.42 -18.51
N GLU A 157 6.63 5.72 -18.70
CA GLU A 157 7.53 6.23 -19.73
C GLU A 157 8.93 5.64 -19.62
N LEU A 158 9.47 5.55 -18.39
CA LEU A 158 10.85 5.14 -18.19
C LEU A 158 11.06 3.63 -18.02
N THR A 159 10.00 2.89 -17.62
CA THR A 159 10.10 1.44 -17.36
C THR A 159 9.31 0.58 -18.33
N GLY A 160 8.39 1.16 -19.09
CA GLY A 160 7.45 0.44 -19.94
C GLY A 160 6.33 -0.30 -19.18
N LYS A 161 6.23 -0.12 -17.85
CA LYS A 161 5.20 -0.73 -17.00
C LYS A 161 4.33 0.34 -16.37
N ARG A 162 3.02 0.10 -16.28
CA ARG A 162 2.10 1.01 -15.59
C ARG A 162 2.56 1.24 -14.14
N GLY A 163 2.61 2.48 -13.68
CA GLY A 163 2.87 2.80 -12.27
C GLY A 163 1.71 2.34 -11.37
N ALA A 164 1.97 2.16 -10.07
CA ALA A 164 0.96 1.75 -9.10
C ALA A 164 0.83 2.73 -7.92
N PHE A 165 1.15 3.99 -8.16
CA PHE A 165 1.10 5.02 -7.13
C PHE A 165 -0.31 5.58 -6.94
N ASN A 166 -1.10 5.71 -8.03
CA ASN A 166 -2.51 6.09 -7.97
C ASN A 166 -3.38 4.86 -7.65
N THR A 167 -3.14 4.25 -6.49
CA THR A 167 -3.88 3.11 -5.96
C THR A 167 -4.21 3.34 -4.49
N ARG A 168 -4.95 2.42 -3.86
CA ARG A 168 -5.28 2.47 -2.43
C ARG A 168 -4.78 1.24 -1.70
N ILE A 169 -4.61 1.39 -0.40
CA ILE A 169 -4.31 0.30 0.52
C ILE A 169 -5.40 0.21 1.60
N ALA A 170 -5.73 -1.00 2.02
CA ALA A 170 -6.55 -1.25 3.19
C ALA A 170 -5.69 -1.87 4.29
N TYR A 171 -5.96 -1.55 5.53
CA TYR A 171 -5.26 -2.12 6.69
C TYR A 171 -6.10 -1.98 7.95
N VAL A 172 -5.71 -2.68 8.99
CA VAL A 172 -6.36 -2.60 10.30
C VAL A 172 -5.44 -1.89 11.27
N THR A 173 -5.96 -0.87 11.96
CA THR A 173 -5.27 -0.27 13.12
C THR A 173 -5.87 -0.79 14.41
N GLN A 174 -5.01 -1.01 15.41
CA GLN A 174 -5.39 -1.34 16.78
C GLN A 174 -4.91 -0.22 17.70
N ARG A 175 -5.81 0.33 18.51
CA ARG A 175 -5.52 1.39 19.48
C ARG A 175 -6.11 1.04 20.84
N ASN A 176 -5.48 1.52 21.91
CA ASN A 176 -6.07 1.48 23.24
C ASN A 176 -6.77 2.81 23.52
N GLN A 177 -8.08 2.79 23.66
CA GLN A 177 -8.89 3.96 23.98
C GLN A 177 -9.70 3.66 25.26
N ASN A 178 -9.52 4.45 26.32
CA ASN A 178 -10.24 4.28 27.60
C ASN A 178 -10.13 2.86 28.20
N LYS A 179 -8.96 2.20 28.08
CA LYS A 179 -8.66 0.82 28.50
C LYS A 179 -9.31 -0.27 27.65
N GLU A 180 -10.02 0.07 26.59
CA GLU A 180 -10.57 -0.86 25.63
C GLU A 180 -9.72 -0.86 24.36
N ARG A 181 -9.66 -2.00 23.67
CA ARG A 181 -9.03 -2.11 22.36
C ARG A 181 -10.03 -1.71 21.29
N VAL A 182 -9.64 -0.81 20.43
CA VAL A 182 -10.44 -0.39 19.26
C VAL A 182 -9.70 -0.81 18.01
N PHE A 183 -10.37 -1.56 17.17
CA PHE A 183 -9.90 -1.97 15.85
C PHE A 183 -10.59 -1.09 14.80
N THR A 184 -9.83 -0.61 13.83
CA THR A 184 -10.39 0.20 12.74
C THR A 184 -9.91 -0.35 11.43
N LEU A 185 -10.83 -0.67 10.53
CA LEU A 185 -10.53 -0.92 9.12
C LEU A 185 -10.39 0.42 8.42
N GLU A 186 -9.22 0.67 7.88
CA GLU A 186 -8.87 1.93 7.22
C GLU A 186 -8.51 1.70 5.76
N VAL A 187 -8.83 2.69 4.92
CA VAL A 187 -8.41 2.78 3.52
C VAL A 187 -7.69 4.09 3.32
N ALA A 188 -6.52 4.04 2.70
CA ALA A 188 -5.65 5.20 2.45
C ALA A 188 -5.11 5.18 1.01
N ASP A 189 -4.48 6.28 0.57
CA ASP A 189 -3.65 6.28 -0.63
C ASP A 189 -2.48 5.28 -0.48
N SER A 190 -1.87 4.88 -1.58
CA SER A 190 -0.80 3.86 -1.59
C SER A 190 0.43 4.20 -0.74
N ASP A 191 0.59 5.46 -0.35
CA ASP A 191 1.64 5.96 0.54
C ASP A 191 1.18 6.11 2.01
N GLY A 192 -0.03 5.66 2.33
CA GLY A 192 -0.62 5.72 3.67
C GLY A 192 -1.30 7.04 4.01
N TYR A 193 -1.31 8.02 3.09
CA TYR A 193 -1.92 9.30 3.32
C TYR A 193 -3.45 9.26 3.19
N GLY A 194 -4.14 10.18 3.89
CA GLY A 194 -5.59 10.38 3.73
C GLY A 194 -6.44 9.20 4.23
N ALA A 195 -5.96 8.45 5.23
CA ALA A 195 -6.66 7.31 5.78
C ALA A 195 -8.11 7.66 6.20
N GLN A 196 -9.05 6.87 5.70
CA GLN A 196 -10.47 6.95 5.99
C GLN A 196 -10.92 5.68 6.74
N SER A 197 -11.61 5.86 7.87
CA SER A 197 -12.20 4.77 8.64
C SER A 197 -13.41 4.20 7.91
N ILE A 198 -13.35 2.94 7.51
CA ILE A 198 -14.48 2.21 6.91
C ILE A 198 -15.34 1.55 7.99
N LEU A 199 -14.70 1.00 9.02
CA LEU A 199 -15.38 0.35 10.15
C LEU A 199 -14.56 0.55 11.43
N LYS A 200 -15.25 0.79 12.56
CA LYS A 200 -14.68 0.73 13.92
C LYS A 200 -15.39 -0.37 14.72
N SER A 201 -14.62 -1.15 15.46
CA SER A 201 -15.11 -2.24 16.30
C SER A 201 -14.30 -2.35 17.59
N PHE A 202 -14.92 -2.83 18.67
CA PHE A 202 -14.21 -3.27 19.86
C PHE A 202 -13.71 -4.71 19.75
N ASP A 203 -14.21 -5.45 18.76
CA ASP A 203 -13.79 -6.80 18.44
C ASP A 203 -12.80 -6.79 17.28
N PRO A 204 -11.92 -7.80 17.17
CA PRO A 204 -10.91 -7.87 16.10
C PRO A 204 -11.50 -7.79 14.70
N ILE A 205 -10.80 -7.07 13.84
CA ILE A 205 -10.99 -7.06 12.40
C ILE A 205 -9.69 -7.59 11.79
N MET A 206 -9.77 -8.46 10.77
CA MET A 206 -8.59 -9.11 10.18
C MET A 206 -8.76 -9.33 8.67
N SER A 207 -7.64 -9.53 7.98
CA SER A 207 -7.57 -10.04 6.60
C SER A 207 -8.49 -9.32 5.62
N PRO A 208 -8.39 -7.98 5.46
CA PRO A 208 -9.14 -7.28 4.44
C PRO A 208 -8.68 -7.73 3.04
N ALA A 209 -9.62 -7.93 2.14
CA ALA A 209 -9.39 -8.36 0.76
C ALA A 209 -10.23 -7.51 -0.20
N TRP A 210 -9.56 -6.84 -1.13
CA TRP A 210 -10.20 -6.00 -2.13
C TRP A 210 -10.94 -6.82 -3.18
N SER A 211 -12.14 -6.38 -3.56
CA SER A 211 -12.75 -6.84 -4.81
C SER A 211 -11.93 -6.33 -6.02
N PRO A 212 -11.90 -7.07 -7.14
CA PRO A 212 -11.09 -6.69 -8.31
C PRO A 212 -11.46 -5.33 -8.93
N ASP A 213 -12.71 -4.89 -8.76
CA ASP A 213 -13.21 -3.56 -9.18
C ASP A 213 -12.79 -2.43 -8.22
N GLY A 214 -12.22 -2.77 -7.05
CA GLY A 214 -11.81 -1.80 -6.04
C GLY A 214 -12.96 -1.11 -5.29
N GLU A 215 -14.20 -1.58 -5.41
CA GLU A 215 -15.38 -0.96 -4.80
C GLU A 215 -15.70 -1.51 -3.41
N LYS A 216 -15.28 -2.75 -3.10
CA LYS A 216 -15.66 -3.48 -1.89
C LYS A 216 -14.46 -4.08 -1.19
N LEU A 217 -14.64 -4.32 0.12
CA LEU A 217 -13.75 -5.10 0.95
C LEU A 217 -14.51 -6.28 1.56
N ALA A 218 -13.93 -7.48 1.44
CA ALA A 218 -14.25 -8.62 2.29
C ALA A 218 -13.25 -8.64 3.44
N TYR A 219 -13.70 -8.93 4.66
CA TYR A 219 -12.83 -8.97 5.85
C TYR A 219 -13.42 -9.87 6.92
N VAL A 220 -12.57 -10.31 7.85
CA VAL A 220 -12.99 -11.09 9.02
C VAL A 220 -13.37 -10.15 10.15
N THR A 221 -14.51 -10.41 10.82
CA THR A 221 -14.99 -9.71 12.00
C THR A 221 -15.35 -10.69 13.12
N PHE A 222 -15.28 -10.24 14.37
CA PHE A 222 -15.62 -11.03 15.56
C PHE A 222 -16.76 -10.41 16.39
N GLU A 223 -17.48 -9.44 15.87
CA GLU A 223 -18.52 -8.68 16.57
C GLU A 223 -19.67 -9.53 17.15
N ASN A 224 -19.88 -10.74 16.62
CA ASN A 224 -20.88 -11.69 17.15
C ASN A 224 -20.25 -12.80 18.01
N GLY A 225 -19.04 -12.56 18.58
CA GLY A 225 -18.31 -13.51 19.43
C GLY A 225 -17.71 -14.72 18.71
N ARG A 226 -17.71 -14.71 17.37
CA ARG A 226 -17.10 -15.73 16.51
C ARG A 226 -16.57 -15.10 15.24
N SER A 227 -15.63 -15.77 14.56
CA SER A 227 -15.13 -15.28 13.27
C SER A 227 -16.20 -15.40 12.20
N GLU A 228 -16.45 -14.32 11.50
CA GLU A 228 -17.39 -14.20 10.39
C GLU A 228 -16.73 -13.42 9.25
N ILE A 229 -17.14 -13.65 8.01
CA ILE A 229 -16.67 -12.85 6.88
C ILE A 229 -17.76 -11.85 6.52
N ALA A 230 -17.39 -10.59 6.59
CA ALA A 230 -18.22 -9.46 6.17
C ALA A 230 -17.80 -8.97 4.79
N LEU A 231 -18.75 -8.45 4.03
CA LEU A 231 -18.57 -7.73 2.78
C LEU A 231 -19.15 -6.33 2.93
N GLN A 232 -18.42 -5.30 2.49
CA GLN A 232 -18.83 -3.91 2.67
C GLN A 232 -18.29 -3.03 1.53
N HIS A 233 -19.08 -2.03 1.10
CA HIS A 233 -18.61 -0.98 0.20
C HIS A 233 -17.65 -0.01 0.91
N LEU A 234 -16.79 0.66 0.15
CA LEU A 234 -15.79 1.60 0.69
C LEU A 234 -16.42 2.84 1.35
N ASP A 235 -17.62 3.22 0.92
CA ASP A 235 -18.39 4.31 1.54
C ASP A 235 -19.04 3.92 2.87
N GLY A 236 -18.82 2.69 3.33
CA GLY A 236 -19.40 2.14 4.55
C GLY A 236 -20.82 1.58 4.38
N SER A 237 -21.40 1.68 3.20
CA SER A 237 -22.74 1.16 2.91
C SER A 237 -22.75 -0.34 2.61
N ASN A 238 -23.96 -0.91 2.55
CA ASN A 238 -24.24 -2.29 2.10
C ASN A 238 -23.34 -3.33 2.79
N ARG A 239 -23.15 -3.20 4.11
CA ARG A 239 -22.43 -4.18 4.90
C ARG A 239 -23.30 -5.40 5.15
N GLU A 240 -22.79 -6.58 4.81
CA GLU A 240 -23.45 -7.87 5.03
C GLU A 240 -22.46 -8.93 5.55
N ILE A 241 -22.94 -9.87 6.38
CA ILE A 241 -22.20 -11.07 6.75
C ILE A 241 -22.46 -12.14 5.69
N ILE A 242 -21.42 -12.51 4.96
CA ILE A 242 -21.54 -13.48 3.84
C ILE A 242 -21.15 -14.91 4.24
N ALA A 243 -20.34 -15.08 5.30
CA ALA A 243 -20.00 -16.39 5.85
C ALA A 243 -19.98 -16.35 7.39
N SER A 244 -20.79 -17.22 8.02
CA SER A 244 -20.96 -17.35 9.47
C SER A 244 -21.20 -18.83 9.84
N PHE A 245 -20.32 -19.71 9.28
CA PHE A 245 -20.42 -21.16 9.52
C PHE A 245 -19.83 -21.52 10.86
N LYS A 246 -20.14 -22.74 11.33
CA LYS A 246 -19.53 -23.29 12.52
C LYS A 246 -18.00 -23.36 12.37
N GLY A 247 -17.27 -23.08 13.45
CA GLY A 247 -15.81 -23.07 13.48
C GLY A 247 -15.23 -21.74 12.97
N ILE A 248 -14.01 -21.78 12.46
CA ILE A 248 -13.31 -20.63 11.93
C ILE A 248 -13.86 -20.26 10.56
N ASN A 249 -14.09 -18.96 10.32
CA ASN A 249 -14.33 -18.38 9.01
C ASN A 249 -13.27 -17.31 8.80
N GLY A 250 -12.38 -17.46 7.81
CA GLY A 250 -11.22 -16.58 7.72
C GLY A 250 -10.57 -16.49 6.36
N ALA A 251 -9.59 -15.61 6.26
CA ALA A 251 -8.73 -15.42 5.08
C ALA A 251 -9.49 -15.36 3.75
N PRO A 252 -10.44 -14.42 3.57
CA PRO A 252 -11.15 -14.26 2.31
C PRO A 252 -10.21 -13.77 1.21
N ALA A 253 -10.35 -14.30 -0.02
CA ALA A 253 -9.65 -13.81 -1.19
C ALA A 253 -10.53 -13.91 -2.44
N TRP A 254 -10.62 -12.82 -3.19
CA TRP A 254 -11.43 -12.71 -4.40
C TRP A 254 -10.76 -13.39 -5.58
N SER A 255 -11.57 -14.04 -6.43
CA SER A 255 -11.11 -14.48 -7.73
C SER A 255 -10.84 -13.28 -8.64
N PRO A 256 -9.92 -13.40 -9.63
CA PRO A 256 -9.56 -12.29 -10.51
C PRO A 256 -10.73 -11.70 -11.30
N ASP A 257 -11.74 -12.50 -11.59
CA ASP A 257 -12.98 -12.09 -12.28
C ASP A 257 -14.04 -11.48 -11.35
N GLY A 258 -13.81 -11.54 -10.01
CA GLY A 258 -14.78 -11.07 -9.00
C GLY A 258 -16.02 -11.98 -8.81
N GLU A 259 -16.11 -13.10 -9.52
CA GLU A 259 -17.28 -13.98 -9.46
C GLU A 259 -17.30 -14.91 -8.24
N SER A 260 -16.12 -15.15 -7.64
CA SER A 260 -15.97 -16.07 -6.51
C SER A 260 -15.13 -15.47 -5.39
N LEU A 261 -15.38 -15.94 -4.17
CA LEU A 261 -14.54 -15.71 -3.00
C LEU A 261 -14.06 -17.06 -2.46
N VAL A 262 -12.75 -17.25 -2.31
CA VAL A 262 -12.21 -18.38 -1.55
C VAL A 262 -12.00 -17.93 -0.10
N PHE A 263 -12.23 -18.85 0.85
CA PHE A 263 -12.04 -18.60 2.27
C PHE A 263 -11.73 -19.87 3.01
N THR A 264 -11.20 -19.74 4.22
CA THR A 264 -10.95 -20.84 5.15
C THR A 264 -12.17 -21.08 6.04
N ASN A 265 -12.56 -22.36 6.19
CA ASN A 265 -13.56 -22.75 7.20
C ASN A 265 -13.21 -24.08 7.86
N SER A 266 -13.55 -24.23 9.17
CA SER A 266 -13.22 -25.43 9.95
C SER A 266 -14.45 -26.21 10.47
N GLN A 267 -15.61 -26.05 9.84
CA GLN A 267 -16.85 -26.71 10.30
C GLN A 267 -16.78 -28.23 10.27
N GLU A 268 -15.95 -28.82 9.42
CA GLU A 268 -15.79 -30.28 9.27
C GLU A 268 -14.63 -30.85 10.09
N GLY A 269 -14.07 -30.07 11.03
CA GLY A 269 -13.01 -30.49 11.96
C GLY A 269 -11.68 -29.80 11.72
N SER A 270 -10.98 -30.05 10.61
CA SER A 270 -9.80 -29.30 10.18
C SER A 270 -10.19 -28.04 9.42
N ALA A 271 -9.28 -27.07 9.35
CA ALA A 271 -9.46 -25.91 8.49
C ALA A 271 -9.18 -26.29 7.04
N ASP A 272 -10.16 -26.10 6.18
CA ASP A 272 -10.11 -26.37 4.75
C ASP A 272 -10.48 -25.14 3.93
N LEU A 273 -10.20 -25.19 2.64
CA LEU A 273 -10.53 -24.15 1.68
C LEU A 273 -11.93 -24.37 1.10
N TYR A 274 -12.70 -23.30 1.09
CA TYR A 274 -14.05 -23.24 0.52
C TYR A 274 -14.12 -22.13 -0.50
N ARG A 275 -14.92 -22.34 -1.56
CA ARG A 275 -15.24 -21.34 -2.57
C ARG A 275 -16.72 -20.99 -2.47
N MET A 276 -17.02 -19.70 -2.42
CA MET A 276 -18.37 -19.15 -2.53
C MET A 276 -18.51 -18.47 -3.89
N GLN A 277 -19.55 -18.81 -4.64
CA GLN A 277 -19.94 -18.06 -5.83
C GLN A 277 -20.76 -16.84 -5.41
N MET A 278 -20.30 -15.64 -5.75
CA MET A 278 -20.85 -14.40 -5.20
C MET A 278 -22.29 -14.13 -5.61
N ALA A 279 -22.68 -14.43 -6.83
CA ALA A 279 -24.03 -14.20 -7.34
C ALA A 279 -25.09 -15.11 -6.68
N THR A 280 -24.76 -16.37 -6.40
CA THR A 280 -25.71 -17.38 -5.92
C THR A 280 -25.53 -17.74 -4.45
N ARG A 281 -24.43 -17.32 -3.82
CA ARG A 281 -23.98 -17.72 -2.48
C ARG A 281 -23.76 -19.24 -2.34
N LYS A 282 -23.70 -19.97 -3.46
CA LYS A 282 -23.40 -21.40 -3.45
C LYS A 282 -21.95 -21.62 -2.97
N ILE A 283 -21.80 -22.59 -2.05
CA ILE A 283 -20.52 -22.91 -1.44
C ILE A 283 -20.08 -24.31 -1.87
N GLU A 284 -18.77 -24.42 -2.13
CA GLU A 284 -18.10 -25.66 -2.47
C GLU A 284 -16.86 -25.82 -1.59
N ARG A 285 -16.66 -26.99 -0.98
CA ARG A 285 -15.43 -27.35 -0.27
C ARG A 285 -14.38 -27.82 -1.28
N LEU A 286 -13.26 -27.10 -1.38
CA LEU A 286 -12.21 -27.37 -2.36
C LEU A 286 -11.19 -28.37 -1.87
N THR A 287 -10.91 -28.39 -0.55
CA THR A 287 -9.93 -29.31 0.03
C THR A 287 -10.56 -30.18 1.11
N ARG A 288 -9.99 -31.38 1.32
CA ARG A 288 -10.41 -32.34 2.35
C ARG A 288 -9.17 -33.03 2.89
N HIS A 289 -8.52 -32.39 3.83
CA HIS A 289 -7.29 -32.89 4.42
C HIS A 289 -7.35 -32.76 5.94
N TRP A 290 -6.64 -33.67 6.67
CA TRP A 290 -6.54 -33.58 8.13
C TRP A 290 -5.69 -32.39 8.61
N ALA A 291 -4.80 -31.88 7.74
CA ALA A 291 -3.94 -30.73 8.01
C ALA A 291 -4.73 -29.41 7.98
N ILE A 292 -4.14 -28.37 8.55
CA ILE A 292 -4.65 -27.00 8.48
C ILE A 292 -4.35 -26.45 7.10
N GLU A 293 -5.39 -26.03 6.36
CA GLU A 293 -5.31 -25.43 5.04
C GLU A 293 -5.97 -24.07 5.06
N THR A 294 -5.19 -23.02 4.85
CA THR A 294 -5.63 -21.63 5.08
C THR A 294 -4.91 -20.63 4.18
N GLU A 295 -5.35 -19.36 4.23
CA GLU A 295 -4.71 -18.22 3.55
C GLU A 295 -4.55 -18.42 2.04
N ALA A 296 -5.60 -18.95 1.40
CA ALA A 296 -5.57 -19.17 -0.04
C ALA A 296 -5.62 -17.84 -0.81
N VAL A 297 -4.80 -17.75 -1.86
CA VAL A 297 -4.82 -16.66 -2.84
C VAL A 297 -4.96 -17.23 -4.25
N TRP A 298 -5.65 -16.53 -5.12
CA TRP A 298 -5.87 -16.96 -6.49
C TRP A 298 -4.63 -16.72 -7.35
N ALA A 299 -4.30 -17.71 -8.20
CA ALA A 299 -3.41 -17.43 -9.32
C ALA A 299 -4.07 -16.44 -10.28
N PRO A 300 -3.29 -15.55 -10.97
CA PRO A 300 -3.85 -14.52 -11.85
C PRO A 300 -4.73 -15.05 -12.98
N ASN A 301 -4.53 -16.30 -13.40
CA ASN A 301 -5.32 -16.96 -14.44
C ASN A 301 -6.65 -17.55 -13.93
N GLY A 302 -6.94 -17.45 -12.63
CA GLY A 302 -8.17 -17.97 -12.02
C GLY A 302 -8.31 -19.51 -11.98
N ARG A 303 -7.26 -20.29 -12.36
CA ARG A 303 -7.33 -21.74 -12.49
C ARG A 303 -6.71 -22.52 -11.33
N SER A 304 -6.01 -21.84 -10.44
CA SER A 304 -5.40 -22.46 -9.27
C SER A 304 -5.34 -21.52 -8.08
N LEU A 305 -5.12 -22.07 -6.90
CA LEU A 305 -4.93 -21.36 -5.63
C LEU A 305 -3.56 -21.68 -5.07
N TYR A 306 -2.88 -20.67 -4.51
CA TYR A 306 -1.75 -20.88 -3.62
C TYR A 306 -2.24 -20.76 -2.19
N PHE A 307 -1.83 -21.67 -1.30
CA PHE A 307 -2.34 -21.71 0.06
C PHE A 307 -1.34 -22.30 1.04
N ASN A 308 -1.58 -22.06 2.29
CA ASN A 308 -0.85 -22.61 3.43
C ASN A 308 -1.32 -24.00 3.78
N SER A 309 -0.39 -24.92 4.01
CA SER A 309 -0.71 -26.25 4.59
C SER A 309 0.43 -26.78 5.44
N ASP A 310 0.10 -27.34 6.60
CA ASP A 310 1.04 -28.03 7.49
C ASP A 310 1.06 -29.57 7.28
N ARG A 311 0.51 -30.06 6.15
CA ARG A 311 0.44 -31.49 5.79
C ARG A 311 1.79 -32.23 5.77
N ARG A 312 2.90 -31.51 5.82
CA ARG A 312 4.27 -32.02 5.91
C ARG A 312 4.96 -31.66 7.22
N GLY A 313 4.17 -31.32 8.25
CA GLY A 313 4.62 -31.02 9.62
C GLY A 313 4.69 -29.54 9.96
N GLN A 314 5.35 -28.72 9.17
CA GLN A 314 5.38 -27.26 9.32
C GLN A 314 4.69 -26.59 8.13
N PRO A 315 4.11 -25.39 8.33
CA PRO A 315 3.46 -24.64 7.25
C PRO A 315 4.37 -24.43 6.05
N GLN A 316 3.83 -24.76 4.88
CA GLN A 316 4.46 -24.58 3.57
C GLN A 316 3.42 -24.13 2.55
N ILE A 317 3.87 -23.52 1.47
CA ILE A 317 2.99 -23.09 0.38
C ILE A 317 2.75 -24.25 -0.59
N PHE A 318 1.49 -24.49 -0.87
CA PHE A 318 1.00 -25.47 -1.83
C PHE A 318 0.18 -24.76 -2.91
N GLN A 319 0.06 -25.40 -4.07
CA GLN A 319 -0.80 -24.99 -5.17
C GLN A 319 -1.87 -26.04 -5.39
N LEU A 320 -3.14 -25.65 -5.43
CA LEU A 320 -4.30 -26.47 -5.80
C LEU A 320 -4.75 -26.09 -7.22
N PHE A 321 -4.77 -27.05 -8.14
CA PHE A 321 -5.35 -26.90 -9.47
C PHE A 321 -6.85 -27.21 -9.41
N LEU A 322 -7.69 -26.22 -9.78
CA LEU A 322 -9.14 -26.32 -9.58
C LEU A 322 -9.84 -27.24 -10.57
N ASP A 323 -9.27 -27.48 -11.72
CA ASP A 323 -9.79 -28.37 -12.77
C ASP A 323 -9.54 -29.85 -12.46
N THR A 324 -8.39 -30.18 -11.86
CA THR A 324 -7.99 -31.56 -11.56
C THR A 324 -8.14 -31.95 -10.09
N GLY A 325 -8.16 -30.95 -9.19
CA GLY A 325 -8.04 -31.18 -7.75
C GLY A 325 -6.63 -31.56 -7.29
N GLU A 326 -5.64 -31.58 -8.20
CA GLU A 326 -4.26 -31.89 -7.86
C GLU A 326 -3.68 -30.81 -6.94
N THR A 327 -2.89 -31.27 -5.94
CA THR A 327 -2.19 -30.36 -5.01
C THR A 327 -0.70 -30.60 -5.08
N ARG A 328 0.09 -29.53 -5.29
CA ARG A 328 1.55 -29.57 -5.38
C ARG A 328 2.19 -28.62 -4.37
N ARG A 329 3.27 -29.08 -3.70
CA ARG A 329 4.08 -28.22 -2.85
C ARG A 329 4.92 -27.27 -3.71
N ILE A 330 5.01 -25.99 -3.30
CA ILE A 330 5.71 -24.92 -4.03
C ILE A 330 6.93 -24.41 -3.25
N SER A 331 6.83 -24.29 -1.91
CA SER A 331 7.95 -23.84 -1.08
C SER A 331 8.73 -25.03 -0.51
N PHE A 332 10.06 -25.02 -0.66
CA PHE A 332 10.97 -26.05 -0.20
C PHE A 332 12.08 -25.49 0.71
N ASP A 333 12.37 -24.21 0.57
CA ASP A 333 13.39 -23.51 1.34
C ASP A 333 12.88 -23.20 2.74
N GLY A 334 13.72 -23.46 3.75
CA GLY A 334 13.39 -23.24 5.15
C GLY A 334 12.36 -24.19 5.73
N ARG A 335 12.10 -24.02 7.03
CA ARG A 335 11.17 -24.90 7.77
C ARG A 335 9.74 -24.39 7.77
N TYR A 336 9.54 -23.09 7.55
CA TYR A 336 8.25 -22.43 7.68
C TYR A 336 8.08 -21.41 6.56
N ASN A 337 6.99 -21.55 5.81
CA ASN A 337 6.56 -20.59 4.80
C ASN A 337 5.04 -20.46 4.87
N SER A 338 4.53 -19.25 5.00
CA SER A 338 3.10 -18.96 5.17
C SER A 338 2.68 -17.67 4.47
N ASN A 339 1.40 -17.40 4.49
CA ASN A 339 0.78 -16.16 4.04
C ASN A 339 1.21 -15.78 2.61
N PRO A 340 0.87 -16.63 1.62
CA PRO A 340 1.28 -16.43 0.25
C PRO A 340 0.61 -15.20 -0.37
N ALA A 341 1.34 -14.51 -1.25
CA ALA A 341 0.81 -13.55 -2.19
C ALA A 341 1.45 -13.77 -3.55
N ILE A 342 0.69 -13.70 -4.62
CA ILE A 342 1.18 -13.92 -5.99
C ILE A 342 1.17 -12.59 -6.77
N SER A 343 2.23 -12.32 -7.54
CA SER A 343 2.26 -11.14 -8.40
C SER A 343 1.22 -11.24 -9.53
N PRO A 344 0.71 -10.11 -10.04
CA PRO A 344 -0.33 -10.11 -11.08
C PRO A 344 0.05 -10.82 -12.38
N ASP A 345 1.35 -10.91 -12.68
CA ASP A 345 1.89 -11.67 -13.82
C ASP A 345 2.14 -13.15 -13.51
N GLY A 346 1.96 -13.58 -12.24
CA GLY A 346 2.19 -14.94 -11.78
C GLY A 346 3.66 -15.33 -11.63
N ARG A 347 4.59 -14.40 -11.84
CA ARG A 347 6.03 -14.69 -11.81
C ARG A 347 6.59 -14.80 -10.40
N TYR A 348 6.14 -13.94 -9.49
CA TYR A 348 6.68 -13.85 -8.14
C TYR A 348 5.67 -14.34 -7.10
N LEU A 349 6.11 -15.20 -6.21
CA LEU A 349 5.36 -15.63 -5.03
C LEU A 349 6.04 -15.07 -3.79
N ALA A 350 5.39 -14.11 -3.15
CA ALA A 350 5.81 -13.60 -1.85
C ALA A 350 5.23 -14.46 -0.72
N MET A 351 5.95 -14.57 0.39
CA MET A 351 5.54 -15.33 1.56
C MET A 351 6.24 -14.82 2.82
N VAL A 352 5.67 -15.12 3.96
CA VAL A 352 6.35 -15.04 5.26
C VAL A 352 7.24 -16.28 5.40
N HIS A 353 8.54 -16.04 5.49
CA HIS A 353 9.58 -17.07 5.60
C HIS A 353 10.26 -17.00 6.97
N ALA A 354 10.36 -18.11 7.69
CA ALA A 354 11.04 -18.14 8.99
C ALA A 354 12.48 -18.65 8.89
N ASN A 355 13.43 -17.76 9.23
CA ASN A 355 14.85 -18.05 9.42
C ASN A 355 15.44 -17.06 10.45
N ARG A 356 15.50 -17.42 11.73
CA ARG A 356 15.87 -16.55 12.86
C ARG A 356 14.92 -15.36 13.11
N GLY A 357 13.74 -15.37 12.55
CA GLY A 357 12.70 -14.36 12.57
C GLY A 357 11.71 -14.65 11.46
N PHE A 358 10.70 -13.82 11.31
CA PHE A 358 9.74 -13.88 10.22
C PHE A 358 10.01 -12.74 9.27
N HIS A 359 10.39 -13.06 8.03
CA HIS A 359 10.78 -12.12 7.00
C HIS A 359 9.88 -12.27 5.78
N ILE A 360 9.72 -11.22 5.00
CA ILE A 360 9.11 -11.35 3.67
C ILE A 360 10.17 -11.88 2.71
N ALA A 361 9.88 -13.02 2.11
CA ALA A 361 10.65 -13.62 1.04
C ALA A 361 9.87 -13.63 -0.27
N VAL A 362 10.56 -13.56 -1.38
CA VAL A 362 10.01 -13.64 -2.74
C VAL A 362 10.69 -14.77 -3.49
N LYS A 363 9.88 -15.68 -4.03
CA LYS A 363 10.31 -16.74 -4.93
C LYS A 363 10.02 -16.33 -6.38
N ASP A 364 11.05 -16.26 -7.22
CA ASP A 364 10.90 -16.19 -8.68
C ASP A 364 10.50 -17.58 -9.18
N MET A 365 9.25 -17.71 -9.63
CA MET A 365 8.67 -18.99 -10.05
C MET A 365 9.24 -19.51 -11.38
N ILE A 366 9.92 -18.65 -12.16
CA ILE A 366 10.58 -19.02 -13.42
C ILE A 366 11.99 -19.51 -13.14
N LYS A 367 12.75 -18.77 -12.31
CA LYS A 367 14.14 -19.12 -11.99
C LYS A 367 14.26 -20.14 -10.87
N ASP A 368 13.18 -20.39 -10.13
CA ASP A 368 13.14 -21.21 -8.91
C ASP A 368 14.08 -20.72 -7.79
N GLU A 369 14.24 -19.40 -7.67
CA GLU A 369 15.12 -18.74 -6.72
C GLU A 369 14.31 -18.04 -5.62
N LEU A 370 14.70 -18.22 -4.35
CA LEU A 370 14.13 -17.52 -3.20
C LEU A 370 15.06 -16.38 -2.76
N SER A 371 14.53 -15.19 -2.57
CA SER A 371 15.24 -14.03 -2.03
C SER A 371 14.52 -13.44 -0.82
N ILE A 372 15.27 -13.14 0.25
CA ILE A 372 14.75 -12.45 1.43
C ILE A 372 14.71 -10.95 1.12
N LYS A 373 13.55 -10.32 1.35
CA LYS A 373 13.32 -8.92 1.01
C LYS A 373 13.40 -7.97 2.21
N THR A 374 13.20 -8.49 3.42
CA THR A 374 13.14 -7.67 4.63
C THR A 374 14.13 -8.16 5.68
N GLN A 375 14.57 -7.24 6.55
CA GLN A 375 15.56 -7.51 7.60
C GLN A 375 14.99 -7.41 9.02
N THR A 376 13.76 -6.94 9.18
CA THR A 376 13.05 -6.89 10.45
C THR A 376 12.63 -8.29 10.91
N GLN A 377 12.32 -8.47 12.20
CA GLN A 377 12.17 -9.82 12.78
C GLN A 377 10.75 -10.37 12.79
N LEU A 378 9.75 -9.52 12.60
CA LEU A 378 8.33 -9.89 12.65
C LEU A 378 7.60 -9.18 11.52
N ASP A 379 7.78 -9.70 10.32
CA ASP A 379 7.11 -9.21 9.11
C ASP A 379 5.99 -10.16 8.73
N GLU A 380 4.83 -9.61 8.36
CA GLU A 380 3.63 -10.37 8.07
C GLU A 380 2.80 -9.78 6.93
N SER A 381 1.91 -10.59 6.38
CA SER A 381 0.86 -10.19 5.44
C SER A 381 1.39 -9.45 4.19
N PRO A 382 2.33 -10.03 3.42
CA PRO A 382 2.77 -9.43 2.17
C PRO A 382 1.63 -9.35 1.15
N THR A 383 1.56 -8.24 0.42
CA THR A 383 0.63 -8.07 -0.70
C THR A 383 1.29 -7.27 -1.81
N PHE A 384 1.12 -7.70 -3.07
CA PHE A 384 1.71 -7.02 -4.20
C PHE A 384 0.94 -5.75 -4.60
N ALA A 385 1.67 -4.73 -5.03
CA ALA A 385 1.12 -3.68 -5.85
C ALA A 385 0.57 -4.26 -7.17
N PRO A 386 -0.46 -3.63 -7.79
CA PRO A 386 -1.10 -4.20 -8.99
C PRO A 386 -0.18 -4.26 -10.22
N ASN A 387 1.02 -3.63 -10.20
CA ASN A 387 2.05 -3.82 -11.22
C ASN A 387 3.08 -4.91 -10.88
N GLY A 388 3.01 -5.52 -9.69
CA GLY A 388 3.93 -6.56 -9.26
C GLY A 388 5.34 -6.11 -8.86
N GLU A 389 5.62 -4.80 -8.84
CA GLU A 389 6.98 -4.26 -8.64
C GLU A 389 7.28 -3.90 -7.18
N MET A 390 6.26 -3.83 -6.34
CA MET A 390 6.38 -3.49 -4.92
C MET A 390 5.53 -4.44 -4.07
N LEU A 391 5.94 -4.63 -2.82
CA LEU A 391 5.22 -5.37 -1.78
C LEU A 391 4.92 -4.44 -0.61
N LEU A 392 3.65 -4.39 -0.20
CA LEU A 392 3.22 -3.83 1.07
C LEU A 392 3.19 -4.95 2.11
N TYR A 393 3.64 -4.69 3.32
CA TYR A 393 3.63 -5.64 4.42
C TYR A 393 3.51 -4.92 5.78
N ALA A 394 3.12 -5.66 6.81
CA ALA A 394 3.20 -5.18 8.18
C ALA A 394 4.52 -5.64 8.81
N MET A 395 5.21 -4.73 9.48
CA MET A 395 6.46 -4.97 10.18
C MET A 395 6.35 -4.58 11.65
N ASN A 396 7.16 -5.20 12.50
CA ASN A 396 7.33 -4.75 13.87
C ASN A 396 8.64 -3.96 13.98
N GLN A 397 8.53 -2.69 14.33
CA GLN A 397 9.66 -1.83 14.65
C GLN A 397 9.50 -1.28 16.06
N ASP A 398 10.46 -1.55 16.94
CA ASP A 398 10.46 -1.11 18.34
C ASP A 398 9.20 -1.52 19.13
N GLY A 399 8.70 -2.72 18.86
CA GLY A 399 7.49 -3.25 19.51
C GLY A 399 6.18 -2.69 18.97
N ARG A 400 6.19 -1.93 17.87
CA ARG A 400 5.00 -1.34 17.24
C ARG A 400 4.82 -1.88 15.84
N GLY A 401 3.59 -2.26 15.52
CA GLY A 401 3.19 -2.62 14.15
C GLY A 401 3.17 -1.38 13.25
N LYS A 402 3.88 -1.43 12.13
CA LYS A 402 3.94 -0.39 11.10
C LYS A 402 3.69 -0.99 9.72
N LEU A 403 3.31 -0.16 8.76
CA LEU A 403 3.30 -0.53 7.35
C LEU A 403 4.63 -0.17 6.70
N ALA A 404 5.10 -1.02 5.82
CA ALA A 404 6.23 -0.73 4.95
C ALA A 404 5.99 -1.25 3.54
N VAL A 405 6.64 -0.61 2.59
CA VAL A 405 6.68 -1.04 1.19
C VAL A 405 8.12 -1.39 0.85
N VAL A 406 8.34 -2.52 0.22
CA VAL A 406 9.64 -2.93 -0.31
C VAL A 406 9.55 -3.16 -1.82
N SER A 407 10.56 -2.69 -2.58
CA SER A 407 10.66 -2.99 -4.00
C SER A 407 11.07 -4.45 -4.22
N VAL A 408 10.47 -5.11 -5.21
CA VAL A 408 10.72 -6.54 -5.50
C VAL A 408 12.15 -6.75 -6.02
N ASP A 409 12.65 -5.85 -6.88
CA ASP A 409 13.96 -6.02 -7.51
C ASP A 409 15.13 -5.52 -6.64
N ASN A 410 15.00 -4.33 -6.04
CA ASN A 410 16.14 -3.59 -5.47
C ASN A 410 16.17 -3.54 -3.94
N ASN A 411 15.19 -4.15 -3.25
CA ASN A 411 15.05 -4.17 -1.78
C ASN A 411 14.99 -2.77 -1.13
N VAL A 412 14.65 -1.73 -1.89
CA VAL A 412 14.42 -0.40 -1.33
C VAL A 412 13.18 -0.46 -0.44
N THR A 413 13.33 -0.11 0.82
CA THR A 413 12.25 -0.15 1.80
C THR A 413 11.86 1.25 2.24
N GLN A 414 10.56 1.51 2.32
CA GLN A 414 9.99 2.74 2.87
C GLN A 414 8.92 2.40 3.91
N VAL A 415 9.08 2.93 5.12
CA VAL A 415 8.05 2.86 6.16
C VAL A 415 6.99 3.91 5.85
N LEU A 416 5.72 3.50 5.86
CA LEU A 416 4.59 4.39 5.62
C LEU A 416 4.15 5.07 6.92
N SER A 417 3.83 6.36 6.82
CA SER A 417 3.33 7.13 7.96
C SER A 417 1.86 6.79 8.19
N VAL A 418 1.57 6.11 9.30
CA VAL A 418 0.20 5.90 9.79
C VAL A 418 0.00 6.74 11.04
N LYS A 419 -1.11 7.48 11.11
CA LYS A 419 -1.34 8.53 12.14
C LYS A 419 -1.19 8.05 13.57
N GLU A 420 -1.67 6.86 13.92
CA GLU A 420 -1.59 6.31 15.29
C GLU A 420 -2.01 4.84 15.35
N GLY A 421 -1.51 4.11 16.36
CA GLY A 421 -1.88 2.72 16.65
C GLY A 421 -0.89 1.70 16.09
N GLU A 422 -1.15 0.43 16.38
CA GLU A 422 -0.46 -0.69 15.77
C GLU A 422 -1.18 -1.07 14.47
N VAL A 423 -0.45 -1.28 13.41
CA VAL A 423 -1.01 -1.62 12.10
C VAL A 423 -0.80 -3.09 11.79
N ARG A 424 -1.82 -3.72 11.19
CA ARG A 424 -1.82 -5.15 10.83
C ARG A 424 -2.60 -5.40 9.55
N SER A 425 -2.42 -6.58 8.98
CA SER A 425 -3.20 -7.13 7.87
C SER A 425 -3.35 -6.15 6.71
N PRO A 426 -2.26 -5.62 6.12
CA PRO A 426 -2.36 -4.77 4.94
C PRO A 426 -2.87 -5.55 3.71
N SER A 427 -3.53 -4.83 2.81
CA SER A 427 -3.96 -5.32 1.51
C SER A 427 -3.85 -4.20 0.49
N TRP A 428 -3.11 -4.43 -0.59
CA TRP A 428 -2.99 -3.48 -1.68
C TRP A 428 -4.17 -3.63 -2.64
N GLY A 429 -4.85 -2.51 -2.93
CA GLY A 429 -5.99 -2.47 -3.84
C GLY A 429 -5.61 -2.52 -5.32
N PRO A 430 -6.58 -2.72 -6.20
CA PRO A 430 -6.39 -2.68 -7.64
C PRO A 430 -6.10 -1.25 -8.13
N TYR A 431 -5.86 -1.11 -9.44
CA TYR A 431 -5.78 0.20 -10.08
C TYR A 431 -7.08 0.99 -9.91
N LEU A 432 -6.94 2.30 -9.74
CA LEU A 432 -8.05 3.25 -9.81
C LEU A 432 -8.11 3.79 -11.25
N ASP A 433 -9.13 3.45 -11.99
CA ASP A 433 -9.35 3.95 -13.34
C ASP A 433 -9.80 5.42 -13.37
#